data_6d5d4d7b857b4a918c5e7e59d8b08328
#
_entry.id   6d5d4d7b857b4a918c5e7e59d8b08328
#
_cell.length_a   1.000
_cell.length_b   1.000
_cell.length_c   1.000
_cell.angle_alpha   90.00
_cell.angle_beta   90.00
_cell.angle_gamma   90.00
#
_symmetry.space_group_name_H-M   'P 1'
#
loop_
_entity.id
_entity.type
_entity.pdbx_description
1 polymer ?
#
loop_
_entity_poly.entity_id
_entity_poly.type
_entity_poly.pdbx_seq_one_letter_code
_entity_poly.pdbx_strand_id
1 'polypeptide(L)'
;GLGDVYKRQVDRGKDAHTDKKFALDKVSALALSKLFLTPEKDLEDKKISDVLPDTFWDTNFWLYWQTMFAFQRWSSALEMKRYLCRYVHHIDGLPDFSALRFTKYNQYESMILPLVKYLEAHGVQIEYGMDVKNVIIETVGSKKVAKQIVYRKDGKEQTIDLIEDDLVFITNGCCTDTSCYGDQTHAPDLSHLKNGCGESWDLWKAIAAQAVHGEFGNPEVFCS
;
A
#
# COMPACT_ATOMS: atom_id res chain seq x y z
N GLY A 1 -6.42 3.46 -21.62
CA GLY A 1 -6.93 2.25 -22.28
C GLY A 1 -8.37 2.41 -22.76
N LEU A 2 -8.91 1.43 -23.47
CA LEU A 2 -10.31 1.46 -23.98
C LEU A 2 -11.36 1.66 -22.87
N GLY A 3 -11.05 1.26 -21.62
CA GLY A 3 -11.90 1.49 -20.46
C GLY A 3 -12.08 2.95 -20.06
N ASP A 4 -11.20 3.85 -20.50
CA ASP A 4 -11.28 5.27 -20.17
C ASP A 4 -12.36 6.03 -20.96
N VAL A 5 -12.87 5.43 -22.01
CA VAL A 5 -13.90 6.04 -22.86
C VAL A 5 -15.30 5.87 -22.24
N TYR A 6 -15.49 4.84 -21.42
CA TYR A 6 -16.78 4.51 -20.84
C TYR A 6 -16.69 4.36 -19.32
N LYS A 7 -16.87 5.45 -18.61
CA LYS A 7 -16.83 5.48 -17.14
C LYS A 7 -18.21 5.24 -16.56
N ARG A 8 -18.62 3.99 -16.50
CA ARG A 8 -19.89 3.57 -15.92
C ARG A 8 -19.61 2.90 -14.56
N GLN A 9 -20.32 3.35 -13.55
CA GLN A 9 -20.25 2.74 -12.23
C GLN A 9 -21.25 1.62 -12.13
N VAL A 10 -20.80 0.48 -11.64
CA VAL A 10 -21.58 -0.73 -11.50
C VAL A 10 -21.46 -1.22 -10.06
N ASP A 11 -22.60 -1.46 -9.42
CA ASP A 11 -22.69 -2.13 -8.14
C ASP A 11 -23.36 -3.50 -8.34
N ARG A 12 -22.64 -4.57 -7.94
CA ARG A 12 -23.11 -5.97 -8.05
C ARG A 12 -23.68 -6.32 -9.43
N GLY A 13 -23.00 -5.89 -10.46
CA GLY A 13 -23.37 -6.14 -11.87
C GLY A 13 -24.52 -5.28 -12.40
N LYS A 14 -25.04 -4.34 -11.64
CA LYS A 14 -26.10 -3.40 -12.05
C LYS A 14 -25.55 -1.98 -12.11
N ASP A 15 -26.17 -1.15 -12.95
CA ASP A 15 -25.85 0.27 -12.99
C ASP A 15 -26.13 0.92 -11.62
N ALA A 16 -25.14 1.56 -11.05
CA ALA A 16 -25.26 2.14 -9.72
C ALA A 16 -26.09 3.44 -9.68
N HIS A 17 -26.33 4.06 -10.85
CA HIS A 17 -27.15 5.29 -10.99
C HIS A 17 -26.81 6.38 -9.96
N THR A 18 -25.51 6.61 -9.75
CA THR A 18 -25.03 7.51 -8.68
C THR A 18 -25.25 8.99 -8.96
N ASP A 19 -25.56 9.36 -10.22
CA ASP A 19 -25.73 10.74 -10.70
C ASP A 19 -24.56 11.67 -10.32
N LYS A 20 -23.37 11.10 -10.12
CA LYS A 20 -22.14 11.79 -9.65
C LYS A 20 -22.31 12.45 -8.27
N LYS A 21 -23.21 12.00 -7.45
CA LYS A 21 -23.43 12.52 -6.10
C LYS A 21 -22.76 11.62 -5.06
N PHE A 22 -22.26 12.21 -3.99
CA PHE A 22 -21.70 11.44 -2.86
C PHE A 22 -22.76 10.77 -2.00
N ALA A 23 -23.96 11.33 -1.97
CA ALA A 23 -25.11 10.84 -1.19
C ALA A 23 -24.78 10.60 0.30
N LEU A 24 -23.93 11.45 0.87
CA LEU A 24 -23.58 11.41 2.29
C LEU A 24 -24.76 11.95 3.12
N ASP A 25 -25.26 11.16 4.06
CA ASP A 25 -26.11 11.66 5.12
C ASP A 25 -25.33 12.50 6.14
N LYS A 26 -26.03 13.24 7.00
CA LYS A 26 -25.39 14.16 7.97
C LYS A 26 -24.50 13.42 8.96
N VAL A 27 -24.88 12.22 9.39
CA VAL A 27 -24.12 11.43 10.37
C VAL A 27 -22.84 10.92 9.74
N SER A 28 -22.92 10.40 8.53
CA SER A 28 -21.77 9.93 7.75
C SER A 28 -20.80 11.07 7.41
N ALA A 29 -21.32 12.23 7.03
CA ALA A 29 -20.50 13.40 6.74
C ALA A 29 -19.74 13.90 8.00
N LEU A 30 -20.42 13.92 9.15
CA LEU A 30 -19.80 14.30 10.43
C LEU A 30 -18.73 13.28 10.85
N ALA A 31 -18.99 11.98 10.72
CA ALA A 31 -18.05 10.92 11.05
C ALA A 31 -16.81 10.97 10.15
N LEU A 32 -16.97 11.23 8.85
CA LEU A 32 -15.87 11.40 7.92
C LEU A 32 -15.02 12.64 8.27
N SER A 33 -15.66 13.74 8.63
CA SER A 33 -14.96 14.96 9.10
C SER A 33 -14.21 14.70 10.40
N LYS A 34 -14.79 13.94 11.33
CA LYS A 34 -14.14 13.52 12.56
C LYS A 34 -12.91 12.67 12.28
N LEU A 35 -13.01 11.68 11.40
CA LEU A 35 -11.88 10.86 10.98
C LEU A 35 -10.75 11.71 10.42
N PHE A 36 -11.07 12.68 9.57
CA PHE A 36 -10.09 13.61 8.98
C PHE A 36 -9.34 14.40 10.07
N LEU A 37 -10.01 14.82 11.13
CA LEU A 37 -9.44 15.63 12.20
C LEU A 37 -8.80 14.82 13.34
N THR A 38 -9.14 13.53 13.49
CA THR A 38 -8.62 12.68 14.58
C THR A 38 -7.11 12.52 14.46
N PRO A 39 -6.33 12.70 15.54
CA PRO A 39 -4.88 12.45 15.53
C PRO A 39 -4.55 11.02 15.09
N GLU A 40 -3.43 10.85 14.36
CA GLU A 40 -3.04 9.53 13.82
C GLU A 40 -2.87 8.47 14.91
N LYS A 41 -2.23 8.85 16.04
CA LYS A 41 -2.02 7.97 17.21
C LYS A 41 -3.32 7.36 17.79
N ASP A 42 -4.46 8.02 17.57
CA ASP A 42 -5.75 7.56 18.08
C ASP A 42 -6.47 6.62 17.07
N LEU A 43 -5.82 6.35 15.94
CA LEU A 43 -6.33 5.52 14.83
C LEU A 43 -5.46 4.28 14.54
N GLU A 44 -4.30 4.15 15.17
CA GLU A 44 -3.29 3.14 14.84
C GLU A 44 -3.82 1.69 14.92
N ASP A 45 -4.71 1.43 15.86
CA ASP A 45 -5.29 0.11 16.11
C ASP A 45 -6.75 -0.03 15.62
N LYS A 46 -7.26 0.98 14.88
CA LYS A 46 -8.68 1.03 14.46
C LYS A 46 -8.88 0.62 13.03
N LYS A 47 -9.96 -0.09 12.80
CA LYS A 47 -10.52 -0.37 11.47
C LYS A 47 -11.45 0.77 11.06
N ILE A 48 -11.68 0.89 9.76
CA ILE A 48 -12.64 1.86 9.22
C ILE A 48 -14.03 1.65 9.83
N SER A 49 -14.44 0.38 10.01
CA SER A 49 -15.72 0.02 10.64
C SER A 49 -15.87 0.46 12.09
N ASP A 50 -14.78 0.74 12.79
CA ASP A 50 -14.83 1.17 14.19
C ASP A 50 -15.08 2.68 14.34
N VAL A 51 -14.90 3.44 13.25
CA VAL A 51 -14.94 4.91 13.25
C VAL A 51 -16.02 5.51 12.36
N LEU A 52 -16.58 4.73 11.45
CA LEU A 52 -17.65 5.18 10.55
C LEU A 52 -18.97 4.45 10.86
N PRO A 53 -20.13 5.13 10.75
CA PRO A 53 -21.44 4.57 11.05
C PRO A 53 -21.90 3.59 9.96
N ASP A 54 -22.83 2.70 10.30
CA ASP A 54 -23.38 1.73 9.35
C ASP A 54 -24.02 2.37 8.11
N THR A 55 -24.64 3.53 8.27
CA THR A 55 -25.23 4.29 7.15
C THR A 55 -24.20 4.74 6.11
N PHE A 56 -22.91 4.82 6.49
CA PHE A 56 -21.85 5.20 5.57
C PHE A 56 -21.66 4.19 4.45
N TRP A 57 -21.88 2.92 4.71
CA TRP A 57 -21.64 1.84 3.74
C TRP A 57 -22.62 1.85 2.57
N ASP A 58 -23.75 2.52 2.71
CA ASP A 58 -24.78 2.64 1.67
C ASP A 58 -24.64 3.95 0.87
N THR A 59 -23.62 4.75 1.15
CA THR A 59 -23.37 6.00 0.44
C THR A 59 -22.63 5.78 -0.88
N ASN A 60 -22.90 6.64 -1.86
CA ASN A 60 -22.12 6.64 -3.09
C ASN A 60 -20.67 7.02 -2.85
N PHE A 61 -20.39 7.82 -1.82
CA PHE A 61 -19.01 8.13 -1.42
C PHE A 61 -18.21 6.86 -1.13
N TRP A 62 -18.78 5.94 -0.31
CA TRP A 62 -18.12 4.67 -0.03
C TRP A 62 -17.94 3.83 -1.29
N LEU A 63 -18.97 3.76 -2.14
CA LEU A 63 -18.88 3.05 -3.41
C LEU A 63 -17.71 3.55 -4.27
N TYR A 64 -17.56 4.87 -4.41
CA TYR A 64 -16.44 5.46 -5.14
C TYR A 64 -15.10 5.17 -4.47
N TRP A 65 -15.04 5.36 -3.15
CA TRP A 65 -13.83 5.22 -2.37
C TRP A 65 -13.28 3.80 -2.41
N GLN A 66 -14.12 2.80 -2.13
CA GLN A 66 -13.72 1.40 -2.19
C GLN A 66 -13.31 0.96 -3.60
N THR A 67 -13.98 1.49 -4.63
CA THR A 67 -13.66 1.16 -6.03
C THR A 67 -12.34 1.80 -6.48
N MET A 68 -12.10 3.04 -6.07
CA MET A 68 -10.90 3.78 -6.45
C MET A 68 -9.64 3.24 -5.76
N PHE A 69 -9.73 2.98 -4.46
CA PHE A 69 -8.58 2.73 -3.61
C PHE A 69 -8.55 1.32 -3.01
N ALA A 70 -9.48 0.44 -3.38
CA ALA A 70 -9.59 -0.94 -2.91
C ALA A 70 -9.73 -1.10 -1.38
N PHE A 71 -10.23 -0.06 -0.68
CA PHE A 71 -10.49 -0.15 0.74
C PHE A 71 -11.64 -1.12 1.06
N GLN A 72 -11.51 -1.78 2.19
CA GLN A 72 -12.53 -2.64 2.78
C GLN A 72 -12.90 -2.13 4.17
N ARG A 73 -14.05 -2.56 4.72
CA ARG A 73 -14.51 -2.14 6.05
C ARG A 73 -13.53 -2.44 7.17
N TRP A 74 -12.74 -3.49 7.00
CA TRP A 74 -11.67 -3.92 7.95
C TRP A 74 -10.31 -3.29 7.70
N SER A 75 -10.16 -2.48 6.66
CA SER A 75 -8.92 -1.75 6.40
C SER A 75 -8.63 -0.75 7.51
N SER A 76 -7.37 -0.37 7.65
CA SER A 76 -6.92 0.58 8.65
C SER A 76 -7.60 1.96 8.54
N ALA A 77 -8.14 2.44 9.65
CA ALA A 77 -8.71 3.79 9.73
C ALA A 77 -7.63 4.88 9.55
N LEU A 78 -6.43 4.63 10.06
CA LEU A 78 -5.28 5.52 9.89
C LEU A 78 -4.91 5.64 8.40
N GLU A 79 -4.86 4.53 7.69
CA GLU A 79 -4.55 4.54 6.26
C GLU A 79 -5.62 5.29 5.47
N MET A 80 -6.91 5.04 5.73
CA MET A 80 -7.99 5.78 5.10
C MET A 80 -7.88 7.29 5.36
N LYS A 81 -7.55 7.70 6.59
CA LYS A 81 -7.30 9.11 6.91
C LYS A 81 -6.17 9.69 6.07
N ARG A 82 -5.05 9.00 5.95
CA ARG A 82 -3.90 9.45 5.14
C ARG A 82 -4.27 9.61 3.67
N TYR A 83 -5.03 8.68 3.13
CA TYR A 83 -5.57 8.79 1.78
C TYR A 83 -6.52 9.97 1.63
N LEU A 84 -7.43 10.20 2.58
CA LEU A 84 -8.32 11.36 2.58
C LEU A 84 -7.54 12.66 2.59
N CYS A 85 -6.55 12.81 3.47
CA CYS A 85 -5.69 13.99 3.54
C CYS A 85 -4.95 14.23 2.23
N ARG A 86 -4.47 13.17 1.58
CA ARG A 86 -3.75 13.24 0.31
C ARG A 86 -4.65 13.59 -0.86
N TYR A 87 -5.88 13.08 -0.86
CA TYR A 87 -6.78 13.14 -2.00
C TYR A 87 -7.81 14.29 -1.91
N VAL A 88 -7.94 14.96 -0.78
CA VAL A 88 -8.98 15.99 -0.54
C VAL A 88 -9.07 17.04 -1.64
N HIS A 89 -7.93 17.43 -2.23
CA HIS A 89 -7.87 18.43 -3.31
C HIS A 89 -8.50 17.95 -4.63
N HIS A 90 -8.76 16.66 -4.75
CA HIS A 90 -9.29 16.01 -5.95
C HIS A 90 -10.60 15.28 -5.69
N ILE A 91 -11.22 15.51 -4.52
CA ILE A 91 -12.40 14.77 -4.08
C ILE A 91 -13.58 14.92 -5.05
N ASP A 92 -13.74 16.10 -5.64
CA ASP A 92 -14.81 16.38 -6.59
C ASP A 92 -14.73 15.54 -7.88
N GLY A 93 -13.53 15.11 -8.23
CA GLY A 93 -13.29 14.23 -9.38
C GLY A 93 -13.43 12.74 -9.08
N LEU A 94 -13.78 12.36 -7.84
CA LEU A 94 -13.95 10.96 -7.46
C LEU A 94 -15.15 10.29 -8.17
N PRO A 95 -16.31 10.94 -8.36
CA PRO A 95 -17.47 10.31 -8.97
C PRO A 95 -17.31 9.92 -10.44
N ASP A 96 -16.47 10.62 -11.19
CA ASP A 96 -16.27 10.40 -12.63
C ASP A 96 -14.82 10.15 -13.02
N PHE A 97 -13.94 10.01 -12.02
CA PHE A 97 -12.50 9.82 -12.18
C PHE A 97 -11.79 10.94 -12.95
N SER A 98 -12.41 12.13 -13.06
CA SER A 98 -11.82 13.27 -13.77
C SER A 98 -10.55 13.80 -13.10
N ALA A 99 -10.37 13.50 -11.81
CA ALA A 99 -9.15 13.82 -11.07
C ALA A 99 -7.95 12.95 -11.48
N LEU A 100 -8.18 11.78 -12.07
CA LEU A 100 -7.10 10.90 -12.50
C LEU A 100 -6.41 11.45 -13.75
N ARG A 101 -5.10 11.36 -13.73
CA ARG A 101 -4.25 11.70 -14.86
C ARG A 101 -3.50 10.45 -15.32
N PHE A 102 -3.38 10.30 -16.61
CA PHE A 102 -2.68 9.19 -17.23
C PHE A 102 -1.54 9.73 -18.06
N THR A 103 -0.41 9.03 -18.04
CA THR A 103 0.68 9.34 -18.96
C THR A 103 0.30 8.96 -20.38
N LYS A 104 0.72 9.78 -21.33
CA LYS A 104 0.49 9.51 -22.77
C LYS A 104 1.19 8.24 -23.23
N TYR A 105 2.35 7.97 -22.65
CA TYR A 105 3.18 6.82 -22.98
C TYR A 105 3.31 5.88 -21.80
N ASN A 106 3.80 4.67 -22.03
CA ASN A 106 4.13 3.72 -20.99
C ASN A 106 5.10 4.35 -19.97
N GLN A 107 4.79 4.19 -18.68
CA GLN A 107 5.58 4.84 -17.61
C GLN A 107 7.00 4.27 -17.50
N TYR A 108 7.17 2.98 -17.76
CA TYR A 108 8.49 2.37 -17.69
C TYR A 108 9.43 3.00 -18.72
N GLU A 109 9.01 3.06 -19.98
CA GLU A 109 9.85 3.56 -21.08
C GLU A 109 10.03 5.07 -21.05
N SER A 110 8.98 5.80 -20.64
CA SER A 110 8.98 7.27 -20.68
C SER A 110 9.53 7.95 -19.42
N MET A 111 9.49 7.26 -18.27
CA MET A 111 9.90 7.84 -16.99
C MET A 111 10.97 7.01 -16.29
N ILE A 112 10.74 5.71 -16.11
CA ILE A 112 11.63 4.86 -15.28
C ILE A 112 12.95 4.61 -16.00
N LEU A 113 12.91 4.13 -17.23
CA LEU A 113 14.12 3.81 -17.98
C LEU A 113 15.06 5.02 -18.22
N PRO A 114 14.57 6.22 -18.58
CA PRO A 114 15.43 7.41 -18.66
C PRO A 114 16.06 7.77 -17.30
N LEU A 115 15.30 7.63 -16.19
CA LEU A 115 15.82 7.89 -14.86
C LEU A 115 16.90 6.88 -14.45
N VAL A 116 16.68 5.60 -14.71
CA VAL A 116 17.66 4.52 -14.47
C VAL A 116 18.96 4.84 -15.22
N LYS A 117 18.89 5.12 -16.52
CA LYS A 117 20.06 5.47 -17.34
C LYS A 117 20.80 6.71 -16.81
N TYR A 118 20.07 7.70 -16.36
CA TYR A 118 20.65 8.90 -15.75
C TYR A 118 21.41 8.56 -14.47
N LEU A 119 20.83 7.78 -13.58
CA LEU A 119 21.43 7.38 -12.32
C LEU A 119 22.69 6.54 -12.53
N GLU A 120 22.64 5.55 -13.42
CA GLU A 120 23.80 4.71 -13.79
C GLU A 120 24.95 5.55 -14.37
N ALA A 121 24.63 6.51 -15.24
CA ALA A 121 25.62 7.44 -15.78
C ALA A 121 26.28 8.34 -14.72
N HIS A 122 25.66 8.47 -13.54
CA HIS A 122 26.18 9.23 -12.40
C HIS A 122 26.73 8.33 -11.28
N GLY A 123 27.03 7.08 -11.57
CA GLY A 123 27.72 6.16 -10.67
C GLY A 123 26.82 5.38 -9.71
N VAL A 124 25.50 5.46 -9.85
CA VAL A 124 24.58 4.61 -9.09
C VAL A 124 24.62 3.20 -9.65
N GLN A 125 24.84 2.23 -8.77
CA GLN A 125 24.79 0.81 -9.12
C GLN A 125 23.38 0.28 -8.87
N ILE A 126 22.76 -0.32 -9.88
CA ILE A 126 21.45 -0.95 -9.79
C ILE A 126 21.63 -2.44 -10.02
N GLU A 127 21.41 -3.22 -8.98
CA GLU A 127 21.57 -4.68 -9.01
C GLU A 127 20.21 -5.36 -9.07
N TYR A 128 20.00 -6.20 -10.07
CA TYR A 128 18.80 -7.00 -10.24
C TYR A 128 19.01 -8.45 -9.80
N GLY A 129 17.90 -9.15 -9.51
CA GLY A 129 17.94 -10.55 -9.12
C GLY A 129 18.54 -10.78 -7.74
N MET A 130 18.58 -9.74 -6.90
CA MET A 130 18.98 -9.83 -5.50
C MET A 130 17.73 -9.95 -4.61
N ASP A 131 17.57 -11.12 -4.01
CA ASP A 131 16.50 -11.40 -3.06
C ASP A 131 17.04 -11.09 -1.65
N VAL A 132 16.76 -9.88 -1.14
CA VAL A 132 17.23 -9.42 0.17
C VAL A 132 16.43 -10.13 1.27
N LYS A 133 17.11 -10.92 2.07
CA LYS A 133 16.54 -11.76 3.13
C LYS A 133 16.54 -11.11 4.49
N ASN A 134 17.55 -10.28 4.78
CA ASN A 134 17.66 -9.60 6.06
C ASN A 134 18.54 -8.34 5.96
N VAL A 135 18.33 -7.42 6.89
CA VAL A 135 19.25 -6.34 7.21
C VAL A 135 19.60 -6.50 8.69
N ILE A 136 20.85 -6.82 8.97
CA ILE A 136 21.31 -7.01 10.35
C ILE A 136 21.46 -5.65 11.00
N ILE A 137 20.76 -5.45 12.12
CA ILE A 137 20.70 -4.18 12.86
C ILE A 137 21.22 -4.40 14.27
N GLU A 138 22.12 -3.54 14.72
CA GLU A 138 22.59 -3.48 16.09
C GLU A 138 22.08 -2.21 16.77
N THR A 139 21.73 -2.33 18.04
CA THR A 139 21.41 -1.18 18.87
C THR A 139 22.67 -0.69 19.58
N VAL A 140 23.12 0.52 19.24
CA VAL A 140 24.29 1.16 19.86
C VAL A 140 23.80 2.39 20.64
N GLY A 141 23.66 2.27 21.94
CA GLY A 141 23.01 3.28 22.77
C GLY A 141 21.54 3.44 22.38
N SER A 142 21.15 4.63 21.88
CA SER A 142 19.78 4.91 21.38
C SER A 142 19.64 4.80 19.87
N LYS A 143 20.72 4.48 19.16
CA LYS A 143 20.73 4.42 17.68
C LYS A 143 20.58 2.99 17.20
N LYS A 144 19.85 2.80 16.12
CA LYS A 144 19.76 1.57 15.33
C LYS A 144 20.74 1.70 14.17
N VAL A 145 21.74 0.82 14.11
CA VAL A 145 22.79 0.86 13.09
C VAL A 145 22.71 -0.39 12.26
N ALA A 146 22.51 -0.24 10.95
CA ALA A 146 22.58 -1.35 10.01
C ALA A 146 24.05 -1.78 9.84
N LYS A 147 24.32 -3.09 9.98
CA LYS A 147 25.66 -3.65 9.91
C LYS A 147 25.91 -4.46 8.64
N GLN A 148 24.87 -5.11 8.14
CA GLN A 148 25.02 -6.03 7.02
C GLN A 148 23.70 -6.20 6.28
N ILE A 149 23.75 -6.32 4.96
CA ILE A 149 22.64 -6.76 4.14
C ILE A 149 22.87 -8.21 3.76
N VAL A 150 21.92 -9.08 4.07
CA VAL A 150 21.93 -10.51 3.69
C VAL A 150 20.99 -10.70 2.52
N TYR A 151 21.49 -11.28 1.43
CA TYR A 151 20.71 -11.48 0.21
C TYR A 151 21.04 -12.81 -0.46
N ARG A 152 20.13 -13.29 -1.30
CA ARG A 152 20.35 -14.45 -2.17
C ARG A 152 20.44 -13.99 -3.63
N LYS A 153 21.48 -14.43 -4.32
CA LYS A 153 21.66 -14.25 -5.75
C LYS A 153 22.13 -15.57 -6.36
N ASP A 154 21.53 -16.00 -7.45
CA ASP A 154 21.86 -17.26 -8.13
C ASP A 154 21.82 -18.48 -7.19
N GLY A 155 20.85 -18.51 -6.28
CA GLY A 155 20.68 -19.61 -5.31
C GLY A 155 21.68 -19.62 -4.14
N LYS A 156 22.63 -18.67 -4.08
CA LYS A 156 23.64 -18.56 -3.03
C LYS A 156 23.34 -17.37 -2.13
N GLU A 157 23.47 -17.59 -0.83
CA GLU A 157 23.43 -16.51 0.16
C GLU A 157 24.76 -15.75 0.16
N GLN A 158 24.66 -14.44 0.19
CA GLN A 158 25.79 -13.50 0.18
C GLN A 158 25.48 -12.33 1.10
N THR A 159 26.50 -11.56 1.44
CA THR A 159 26.38 -10.42 2.34
C THR A 159 27.08 -9.19 1.79
N ILE A 160 26.57 -8.02 2.17
CA ILE A 160 27.22 -6.73 2.01
C ILE A 160 27.45 -6.17 3.41
N ASP A 161 28.71 -5.99 3.80
CA ASP A 161 29.06 -5.34 5.04
C ASP A 161 28.89 -3.82 4.92
N LEU A 162 28.35 -3.20 5.97
CA LEU A 162 28.08 -1.77 6.03
C LEU A 162 28.99 -1.09 7.04
N ILE A 163 29.40 0.12 6.72
CA ILE A 163 30.16 1.00 7.62
C ILE A 163 29.20 1.96 8.36
N GLU A 164 29.71 2.68 9.36
CA GLU A 164 28.90 3.53 10.23
C GLU A 164 28.17 4.66 9.49
N ASP A 165 28.77 5.15 8.40
CA ASP A 165 28.23 6.24 7.59
C ASP A 165 27.24 5.78 6.50
N ASP A 166 27.03 4.48 6.34
CA ASP A 166 26.10 3.94 5.36
C ASP A 166 24.64 4.13 5.83
N LEU A 167 23.79 4.51 4.90
CA LEU A 167 22.35 4.62 5.09
C LEU A 167 21.62 3.55 4.31
N VAL A 168 20.73 2.81 4.98
CA VAL A 168 19.91 1.78 4.34
C VAL A 168 18.45 2.24 4.32
N PHE A 169 17.88 2.32 3.11
CA PHE A 169 16.45 2.60 2.90
C PHE A 169 15.76 1.33 2.45
N ILE A 170 14.75 0.90 3.21
CA ILE A 170 13.97 -0.30 2.94
C ILE A 170 12.59 0.13 2.50
N THR A 171 12.20 -0.24 1.27
CA THR A 171 10.91 0.13 0.68
C THR A 171 10.06 -1.10 0.31
N ASN A 172 10.40 -2.25 0.86
CA ASN A 172 9.67 -3.48 0.65
C ASN A 172 8.23 -3.37 1.19
N GLY A 173 7.35 -4.06 0.52
CA GLY A 173 5.93 -4.11 0.84
C GLY A 173 5.09 -3.86 -0.41
N CYS A 174 4.18 -4.77 -0.70
CA CYS A 174 3.30 -4.67 -1.84
C CYS A 174 1.94 -5.25 -1.48
N CYS A 175 0.88 -4.46 -1.63
CA CYS A 175 -0.48 -4.93 -1.39
C CYS A 175 -0.99 -5.92 -2.47
N THR A 176 -0.23 -6.15 -3.52
CA THR A 176 -0.60 -7.01 -4.65
C THR A 176 0.35 -8.20 -4.85
N ASP A 177 1.31 -8.44 -3.98
CA ASP A 177 2.26 -9.55 -4.10
C ASP A 177 1.63 -10.92 -3.93
N THR A 178 0.50 -10.98 -3.22
CA THR A 178 -0.33 -12.18 -3.08
C THR A 178 -1.34 -12.37 -4.20
N SER A 179 -1.35 -11.50 -5.22
CA SER A 179 -2.28 -11.62 -6.34
C SER A 179 -2.06 -12.92 -7.10
N CYS A 180 -3.14 -13.61 -7.39
CA CYS A 180 -3.14 -14.82 -8.20
C CYS A 180 -4.14 -14.69 -9.34
N TYR A 181 -3.88 -15.45 -10.38
CA TYR A 181 -4.69 -15.40 -11.58
C TYR A 181 -5.43 -16.72 -11.78
N GLY A 182 -6.69 -16.61 -12.16
CA GLY A 182 -7.41 -17.72 -12.75
C GLY A 182 -7.24 -17.76 -14.26
N ASP A 183 -7.83 -18.76 -14.90
CA ASP A 183 -7.98 -18.85 -16.35
C ASP A 183 -9.48 -18.93 -16.72
N GLN A 184 -9.78 -19.21 -17.98
CA GLN A 184 -11.17 -19.27 -18.44
C GLN A 184 -11.97 -20.46 -17.88
N THR A 185 -11.31 -21.42 -17.30
CA THR A 185 -11.91 -22.68 -16.79
C THR A 185 -11.70 -22.89 -15.29
N HIS A 186 -10.75 -22.17 -14.68
CA HIS A 186 -10.40 -22.31 -13.28
C HIS A 186 -10.43 -20.95 -12.58
N ALA A 187 -11.12 -20.87 -11.46
CA ALA A 187 -11.03 -19.71 -10.56
C ALA A 187 -9.63 -19.65 -9.91
N PRO A 188 -9.13 -18.45 -9.57
CA PRO A 188 -7.88 -18.33 -8.85
C PRO A 188 -7.95 -19.03 -7.48
N ASP A 189 -6.87 -19.70 -7.08
CA ASP A 189 -6.76 -20.27 -5.74
C ASP A 189 -6.48 -19.18 -4.70
N LEU A 190 -7.46 -18.91 -3.86
CA LEU A 190 -7.37 -17.89 -2.80
C LEU A 190 -6.98 -18.49 -1.44
N SER A 191 -6.65 -19.78 -1.37
CA SER A 191 -6.35 -20.46 -0.10
C SER A 191 -5.15 -19.86 0.64
N HIS A 192 -4.16 -19.34 -0.10
CA HIS A 192 -2.95 -18.72 0.44
C HIS A 192 -3.20 -17.31 1.00
N LEU A 193 -4.30 -16.64 0.65
CA LEU A 193 -4.63 -15.31 1.15
C LEU A 193 -5.05 -15.29 2.62
N LYS A 194 -5.32 -16.44 3.21
CA LYS A 194 -5.81 -16.55 4.60
C LYS A 194 -4.79 -16.13 5.65
N ASN A 195 -3.52 -16.00 5.29
CA ASN A 195 -2.42 -15.71 6.23
C ASN A 195 -1.91 -14.25 6.17
N GLY A 196 -2.61 -13.37 5.50
CA GLY A 196 -2.43 -11.92 5.54
C GLY A 196 -1.25 -11.37 4.73
N CYS A 197 -0.02 -11.74 5.01
CA CYS A 197 1.17 -11.15 4.39
C CYS A 197 1.79 -12.02 3.31
N GLY A 198 2.10 -11.43 2.16
CA GLY A 198 2.89 -12.04 1.10
C GLY A 198 4.40 -12.00 1.37
N GLU A 199 5.17 -12.52 0.43
CA GLU A 199 6.63 -12.64 0.53
C GLU A 199 7.34 -11.28 0.62
N SER A 200 6.74 -10.21 0.12
CA SER A 200 7.30 -8.86 0.22
C SER A 200 7.46 -8.37 1.67
N TRP A 201 6.79 -9.03 2.63
CA TRP A 201 6.87 -8.74 4.06
C TRP A 201 7.91 -9.59 4.79
N ASP A 202 8.49 -10.59 4.16
CA ASP A 202 9.42 -11.51 4.80
C ASP A 202 10.69 -10.81 5.30
N LEU A 203 11.17 -9.81 4.57
CA LEU A 203 12.29 -8.97 5.04
C LEU A 203 11.94 -8.23 6.34
N TRP A 204 10.73 -7.66 6.43
CA TRP A 204 10.29 -6.97 7.65
C TRP A 204 10.13 -7.92 8.83
N LYS A 205 9.63 -9.15 8.59
CA LYS A 205 9.55 -10.20 9.62
C LYS A 205 10.94 -10.62 10.09
N ALA A 206 11.90 -10.77 9.16
CA ALA A 206 13.27 -11.12 9.50
C ALA A 206 13.97 -10.02 10.33
N ILE A 207 13.73 -8.75 9.99
CA ILE A 207 14.24 -7.61 10.76
C ILE A 207 13.59 -7.59 12.16
N ALA A 208 12.27 -7.74 12.26
CA ALA A 208 11.57 -7.73 13.53
C ALA A 208 12.02 -8.87 14.46
N ALA A 209 12.35 -10.04 13.92
CA ALA A 209 12.80 -11.20 14.69
C ALA A 209 14.18 -11.01 15.39
N GLN A 210 14.94 -9.97 15.03
CA GLN A 210 16.24 -9.67 15.67
C GLN A 210 16.09 -9.03 17.05
N ALA A 211 14.90 -8.54 17.42
CA ALA A 211 14.66 -7.87 18.68
C ALA A 211 13.51 -8.53 19.46
N VAL A 212 13.75 -8.82 20.74
CA VAL A 212 12.79 -9.58 21.59
C VAL A 212 11.57 -8.74 22.00
N HIS A 213 11.71 -7.42 22.07
CA HIS A 213 10.68 -6.51 22.58
C HIS A 213 10.03 -5.64 21.51
N GLY A 214 10.15 -6.03 20.23
CA GLY A 214 9.51 -5.31 19.12
C GLY A 214 10.19 -3.99 18.76
N GLU A 215 11.44 -3.76 19.17
CA GLU A 215 12.17 -2.53 18.85
C GLU A 215 12.33 -2.30 17.32
N PHE A 216 12.27 -3.39 16.54
CA PHE A 216 12.40 -3.35 15.07
C PHE A 216 11.07 -3.60 14.35
N GLY A 217 9.97 -3.58 15.07
CA GLY A 217 8.63 -3.76 14.54
C GLY A 217 7.91 -4.98 15.12
N ASN A 218 6.58 -5.01 14.96
CA ASN A 218 5.73 -6.11 15.40
C ASN A 218 4.95 -6.71 14.23
N PRO A 219 5.30 -7.93 13.75
CA PRO A 219 4.62 -8.61 12.65
C PRO A 219 3.12 -8.85 12.91
N GLU A 220 2.69 -9.04 14.14
CA GLU A 220 1.27 -9.20 14.48
C GLU A 220 0.45 -7.94 14.17
N VAL A 221 1.11 -6.79 14.11
CA VAL A 221 0.47 -5.51 13.76
C VAL A 221 0.56 -5.24 12.26
N PHE A 222 1.76 -5.31 11.67
CA PHE A 222 1.92 -4.93 10.26
C PHE A 222 1.58 -6.05 9.26
N CYS A 223 1.36 -7.29 9.74
CA CYS A 223 0.90 -8.42 8.95
C CYS A 223 -0.54 -8.86 9.30
N SER A 224 -1.30 -8.08 10.04
CA SER A 224 -2.68 -8.43 10.40
C SER A 224 -3.71 -8.09 9.32
#